data_eaf275fecdf1feebd0ad8e10154dc33e
#
_entry.id   eaf275fecdf1feebd0ad8e10154dc33e
#
_cell.length_a   1.000
_cell.length_b   1.000
_cell.length_c   1.000
_cell.angle_alpha   90.00
_cell.angle_beta   90.00
_cell.angle_gamma   90.00
#
_symmetry.space_group_name_H-M   'P 1'
#
loop_
_entity.id
_entity.type
_entity.pdbx_description
1 polymer ?
#
loop_
_entity_poly.entity_id
_entity_poly.type
_entity_poly.pdbx_seq_one_letter_code
_entity_poly.pdbx_strand_id
1 'polypeptide(L)'
;MEKQKIITLKKTKAEIFWDPAKAVKRLIDDYEKSIHFLRENFDKFLQNGYKGERYRAYYPEIFIEVKSFAPTDSRLSFGHVTEPGIYSATVTQPELFENYLIQQISLLIENHNVPITIGVSKTPIPLHFAMKGKLVASPNNEIDEFPLRDVFDVPDLSTTNDSIVNGTASPSKEEPSSLCLFTAQRVDYSLARLDHYTATDPKHFQNFVLFTNYQFYVDEFERFARKALNNSESGYESFVGPENSEIFSSNSEIPKPNKLPQMPSYHLKKSDGNGITLVNIGVGPSNAKTATDHIAVLRPQAWLMLGHCAGLRNSQRLGDFVLAHAYLREDKVLDEDLPSWVPVPALAEVQIALEQAVADI
;
A
#
# COMPACT_ATOMS: atom_id res chain seq x y z
N MET A 1 23.45 -30.37 19.31
CA MET A 1 22.39 -29.36 19.03
C MET A 1 21.10 -30.12 18.84
N GLU A 2 20.17 -30.01 19.77
CA GLU A 2 18.81 -30.54 19.57
C GLU A 2 18.18 -29.87 18.36
N LYS A 3 17.54 -30.66 17.49
CA LYS A 3 16.86 -30.11 16.32
C LYS A 3 15.67 -29.25 16.81
N GLN A 4 15.71 -27.96 16.52
CA GLN A 4 14.65 -27.03 16.79
C GLN A 4 13.32 -27.58 16.19
N LYS A 5 12.25 -27.64 16.99
CA LYS A 5 10.94 -28.10 16.55
C LYS A 5 10.18 -26.95 15.88
N ILE A 6 9.83 -27.12 14.61
CA ILE A 6 9.04 -26.14 13.88
C ILE A 6 7.54 -26.49 14.06
N ILE A 7 6.79 -25.56 14.64
CA ILE A 7 5.34 -25.61 14.79
C ILE A 7 4.73 -24.71 13.73
N THR A 8 4.07 -25.31 12.77
CA THR A 8 3.45 -24.60 11.64
C THR A 8 1.93 -24.66 11.77
N LEU A 9 1.27 -23.52 11.49
CA LEU A 9 -0.18 -23.50 11.34
C LEU A 9 -0.58 -24.49 10.23
N LYS A 10 -1.57 -25.36 10.52
CA LYS A 10 -2.06 -26.31 9.54
C LYS A 10 -2.62 -25.59 8.32
N LYS A 11 -2.04 -25.86 7.15
CA LYS A 11 -2.50 -25.26 5.89
C LYS A 11 -3.92 -25.70 5.57
N THR A 12 -4.77 -24.76 5.21
CA THR A 12 -6.08 -25.01 4.64
C THR A 12 -5.92 -25.58 3.23
N LYS A 13 -6.85 -26.44 2.79
CA LYS A 13 -6.84 -26.92 1.40
C LYS A 13 -7.14 -25.77 0.44
N ALA A 14 -6.49 -25.79 -0.72
CA ALA A 14 -6.81 -24.88 -1.80
C ALA A 14 -8.26 -25.08 -2.25
N GLU A 15 -8.95 -23.99 -2.59
CA GLU A 15 -10.36 -23.98 -2.96
C GLU A 15 -10.56 -23.08 -4.18
N ILE A 16 -11.51 -23.49 -5.06
CA ILE A 16 -11.76 -22.85 -6.35
C ILE A 16 -13.02 -21.96 -6.24
N PHE A 17 -12.93 -20.74 -6.77
CA PHE A 17 -13.99 -19.74 -6.71
C PHE A 17 -14.27 -19.13 -8.09
N TRP A 18 -15.58 -19.00 -8.41
CA TRP A 18 -16.10 -18.19 -9.48
C TRP A 18 -16.68 -16.88 -8.97
N ASP A 19 -16.90 -16.75 -7.67
CA ASP A 19 -17.47 -15.59 -7.02
C ASP A 19 -16.32 -14.79 -6.36
N PRO A 20 -16.02 -13.56 -6.84
CA PRO A 20 -14.94 -12.74 -6.32
C PRO A 20 -15.07 -12.41 -4.84
N ALA A 21 -16.30 -12.11 -4.38
CA ALA A 21 -16.52 -11.75 -2.97
C ALA A 21 -16.24 -12.94 -2.03
N LYS A 22 -16.62 -14.16 -2.44
CA LYS A 22 -16.30 -15.38 -1.67
C LYS A 22 -14.80 -15.68 -1.68
N ALA A 23 -14.12 -15.45 -2.81
CA ALA A 23 -12.67 -15.61 -2.89
C ALA A 23 -11.94 -14.63 -1.95
N VAL A 24 -12.34 -13.36 -1.93
CA VAL A 24 -11.73 -12.36 -1.04
C VAL A 24 -12.04 -12.65 0.43
N LYS A 25 -13.28 -13.05 0.75
CA LYS A 25 -13.62 -13.49 2.11
C LYS A 25 -12.73 -14.63 2.57
N ARG A 26 -12.45 -15.61 1.69
CA ARG A 26 -11.55 -16.72 2.01
C ARG A 26 -10.12 -16.24 2.26
N LEU A 27 -9.61 -15.25 1.50
CA LEU A 27 -8.29 -14.63 1.73
C LEU A 27 -8.24 -13.96 3.10
N ILE A 28 -9.29 -13.23 3.49
CA ILE A 28 -9.42 -12.58 4.80
C ILE A 28 -9.37 -13.64 5.91
N ASP A 29 -10.22 -14.65 5.83
CA ASP A 29 -10.29 -15.72 6.83
C ASP A 29 -8.94 -16.46 7.01
N ASP A 30 -8.23 -16.77 5.93
CA ASP A 30 -6.96 -17.47 5.98
C ASP A 30 -5.82 -16.57 6.50
N TYR A 31 -5.84 -15.27 6.15
CA TYR A 31 -4.88 -14.30 6.67
C TYR A 31 -5.08 -14.08 8.18
N GLU A 32 -6.31 -13.85 8.62
CA GLU A 32 -6.63 -13.66 10.04
C GLU A 32 -6.24 -14.85 10.91
N LYS A 33 -6.49 -16.08 10.45
CA LYS A 33 -6.03 -17.31 11.14
C LYS A 33 -4.52 -17.34 11.30
N SER A 34 -3.78 -16.94 10.26
CA SER A 34 -2.31 -16.90 10.29
C SER A 34 -1.81 -15.86 11.27
N ILE A 35 -2.40 -14.66 11.27
CA ILE A 35 -2.05 -13.57 12.19
C ILE A 35 -2.39 -13.93 13.64
N HIS A 36 -3.58 -14.50 13.86
CA HIS A 36 -4.00 -14.95 15.20
C HIS A 36 -3.04 -16.00 15.76
N PHE A 37 -2.66 -17.01 14.96
CA PHE A 37 -1.70 -18.03 15.36
C PHE A 37 -0.35 -17.43 15.77
N LEU A 38 0.19 -16.47 15.00
CA LEU A 38 1.47 -15.84 15.32
C LEU A 38 1.39 -15.02 16.60
N ARG A 39 0.33 -14.24 16.78
CA ARG A 39 0.11 -13.42 17.99
C ARG A 39 -0.08 -14.26 19.24
N GLU A 40 -0.91 -15.28 19.18
CA GLU A 40 -1.14 -16.19 20.32
C GLU A 40 0.17 -16.88 20.76
N ASN A 41 0.99 -17.33 19.81
CA ASN A 41 2.26 -17.97 20.15
C ASN A 41 3.33 -16.97 20.59
N PHE A 42 3.26 -15.72 20.13
CA PHE A 42 4.10 -14.64 20.66
C PHE A 42 3.75 -14.32 22.12
N ASP A 43 2.47 -14.23 22.46
CA ASP A 43 2.03 -14.04 23.86
C ASP A 43 2.47 -15.20 24.75
N LYS A 44 2.37 -16.47 24.27
CA LYS A 44 2.87 -17.65 24.97
C LYS A 44 4.39 -17.61 25.17
N PHE A 45 5.13 -17.13 24.15
CA PHE A 45 6.58 -16.96 24.25
C PHE A 45 6.94 -15.90 25.31
N LEU A 46 6.24 -14.77 25.36
CA LEU A 46 6.44 -13.73 26.38
C LEU A 46 6.19 -14.26 27.80
N GLN A 47 5.20 -15.12 27.98
CA GLN A 47 4.82 -15.68 29.29
C GLN A 47 5.73 -16.81 29.76
N ASN A 48 6.19 -17.66 28.83
CA ASN A 48 6.84 -18.93 29.17
C ASN A 48 8.31 -19.04 28.77
N GLY A 49 8.84 -18.02 28.10
CA GLY A 49 10.20 -18.06 27.55
C GLY A 49 10.35 -19.01 26.35
N TYR A 50 11.58 -19.19 25.91
CA TYR A 50 11.93 -20.08 24.79
C TYR A 50 11.92 -21.55 25.18
N LYS A 51 11.21 -22.38 24.43
CA LYS A 51 11.06 -23.82 24.65
C LYS A 51 11.65 -24.70 23.53
N GLY A 52 12.60 -24.19 22.75
CA GLY A 52 13.18 -24.92 21.62
C GLY A 52 12.23 -25.00 20.39
N GLU A 53 11.17 -24.20 20.36
CA GLU A 53 10.14 -24.23 19.31
C GLU A 53 10.24 -22.98 18.45
N ARG A 54 9.97 -23.15 17.13
CA ARG A 54 9.82 -22.05 16.16
C ARG A 54 8.43 -22.08 15.57
N TYR A 55 7.75 -20.95 15.58
CA TYR A 55 6.37 -20.80 15.11
C TYR A 55 6.34 -20.16 13.73
N ARG A 56 5.55 -20.75 12.82
CA ARG A 56 5.47 -20.30 11.43
C ARG A 56 4.04 -20.34 10.92
N ALA A 57 3.62 -19.24 10.26
CA ALA A 57 2.42 -19.15 9.44
C ALA A 57 2.75 -18.53 8.10
N TYR A 58 1.88 -18.69 7.10
CA TYR A 58 2.15 -18.29 5.72
C TYR A 58 1.06 -17.35 5.22
N TYR A 59 1.45 -16.51 4.25
CA TYR A 59 0.49 -15.68 3.53
C TYR A 59 -0.49 -16.53 2.73
N PRO A 60 -1.77 -16.11 2.61
CA PRO A 60 -2.66 -16.66 1.59
C PRO A 60 -2.17 -16.26 0.19
N GLU A 61 -2.59 -17.05 -0.81
CA GLU A 61 -2.14 -16.88 -2.18
C GLU A 61 -3.29 -17.10 -3.15
N ILE A 62 -3.35 -16.26 -4.18
CA ILE A 62 -4.25 -16.36 -5.32
C ILE A 62 -3.51 -17.09 -6.44
N PHE A 63 -4.17 -18.06 -7.08
CA PHE A 63 -3.70 -18.74 -8.28
C PHE A 63 -4.73 -18.62 -9.40
N ILE A 64 -4.25 -18.50 -10.62
CA ILE A 64 -5.04 -18.62 -11.85
C ILE A 64 -4.25 -19.44 -12.88
N GLU A 65 -4.91 -20.36 -13.57
CA GLU A 65 -4.36 -21.09 -14.71
C GLU A 65 -5.11 -20.66 -15.98
N VAL A 66 -4.40 -20.02 -16.89
CA VAL A 66 -4.93 -19.57 -18.18
C VAL A 66 -4.37 -20.47 -19.28
N LYS A 67 -5.25 -21.13 -20.04
CA LYS A 67 -4.88 -22.15 -21.05
C LYS A 67 -4.81 -21.62 -22.48
N SER A 68 -5.41 -20.46 -22.74
CA SER A 68 -5.48 -19.86 -24.07
C SER A 68 -5.38 -18.35 -23.99
N PHE A 69 -4.92 -17.74 -25.07
CA PHE A 69 -4.98 -16.29 -25.20
C PHE A 69 -6.44 -15.82 -25.12
N ALA A 70 -6.70 -14.83 -24.29
CA ALA A 70 -8.00 -14.17 -24.25
C ALA A 70 -8.02 -13.02 -25.27
N PRO A 71 -9.14 -12.78 -25.97
CA PRO A 71 -9.32 -11.57 -26.76
C PRO A 71 -9.58 -10.39 -25.82
N THR A 72 -8.53 -9.89 -25.19
CA THR A 72 -8.61 -8.76 -24.28
C THR A 72 -8.45 -7.44 -25.01
N ASP A 73 -9.16 -6.42 -24.57
CA ASP A 73 -8.91 -5.05 -25.02
C ASP A 73 -7.54 -4.61 -24.49
N SER A 74 -6.61 -4.28 -25.37
CA SER A 74 -5.24 -3.84 -25.02
C SER A 74 -5.19 -2.57 -24.17
N ARG A 75 -6.32 -1.85 -24.04
CA ARG A 75 -6.50 -0.71 -23.14
C ARG A 75 -6.74 -1.11 -21.69
N LEU A 76 -7.11 -2.37 -21.44
CA LEU A 76 -7.32 -2.90 -20.10
C LEU A 76 -5.96 -3.34 -19.52
N SER A 77 -5.38 -2.50 -18.70
CA SER A 77 -4.14 -2.79 -17.99
C SER A 77 -4.32 -3.59 -16.69
N PHE A 78 -5.56 -3.92 -16.33
CA PHE A 78 -5.89 -4.56 -15.06
C PHE A 78 -6.76 -5.81 -15.25
N GLY A 79 -6.55 -6.78 -14.34
CA GLY A 79 -7.37 -7.99 -14.32
C GLY A 79 -7.18 -8.86 -15.56
N HIS A 80 -6.02 -8.85 -16.20
CA HIS A 80 -5.72 -9.78 -17.28
C HIS A 80 -4.25 -10.21 -17.26
N VAL A 81 -3.98 -11.35 -17.89
CA VAL A 81 -2.63 -11.85 -18.18
C VAL A 81 -2.45 -12.01 -19.70
N THR A 82 -1.25 -11.72 -20.17
CA THR A 82 -0.98 -11.64 -21.61
C THR A 82 -0.80 -13.00 -22.28
N GLU A 83 -0.33 -14.00 -21.54
CA GLU A 83 0.03 -15.32 -22.10
C GLU A 83 -0.61 -16.45 -21.29
N PRO A 84 -0.86 -17.61 -21.94
CA PRO A 84 -1.23 -18.82 -21.23
C PRO A 84 -0.16 -19.24 -20.23
N GLY A 85 -0.57 -19.63 -19.03
CA GLY A 85 0.34 -20.02 -17.96
C GLY A 85 -0.33 -20.11 -16.61
N ILE A 86 0.50 -20.39 -15.60
CA ILE A 86 0.09 -20.35 -14.21
C ILE A 86 0.61 -19.06 -13.58
N TYR A 87 -0.27 -18.35 -12.92
CA TYR A 87 0.04 -17.07 -12.27
C TYR A 87 -0.35 -17.11 -10.81
N SER A 88 0.40 -16.42 -9.96
CA SER A 88 0.05 -16.31 -8.54
C SER A 88 0.38 -14.95 -7.95
N ALA A 89 -0.27 -14.65 -6.85
CA ALA A 89 0.01 -13.49 -6.00
C ALA A 89 -0.14 -13.85 -4.52
N THR A 90 0.90 -13.61 -3.74
CA THR A 90 0.78 -13.61 -2.29
C THR A 90 0.04 -12.37 -1.82
N VAL A 91 -0.86 -12.52 -0.84
CA VAL A 91 -1.72 -11.42 -0.36
C VAL A 91 -1.50 -11.16 1.12
N THR A 92 -1.33 -9.89 1.47
CA THR A 92 -1.32 -9.41 2.85
C THR A 92 -2.47 -8.46 3.09
N GLN A 93 -2.92 -8.37 4.34
CA GLN A 93 -3.99 -7.47 4.81
C GLN A 93 -5.17 -7.36 3.82
N PRO A 94 -5.76 -8.49 3.38
CA PRO A 94 -6.77 -8.50 2.31
C PRO A 94 -8.00 -7.66 2.65
N GLU A 95 -8.31 -7.43 3.92
CA GLU A 95 -9.36 -6.53 4.39
C GLU A 95 -9.09 -5.07 3.97
N LEU A 96 -7.83 -4.61 4.07
CA LEU A 96 -7.44 -3.27 3.62
C LEU A 96 -7.65 -3.07 2.11
N PHE A 97 -7.50 -4.13 1.34
CA PHE A 97 -7.59 -4.14 -0.13
C PHE A 97 -8.88 -4.80 -0.65
N GLU A 98 -9.91 -4.97 0.18
CA GLU A 98 -11.09 -5.77 -0.16
C GLU A 98 -11.74 -5.36 -1.49
N ASN A 99 -12.09 -4.08 -1.63
CA ASN A 99 -12.72 -3.56 -2.86
C ASN A 99 -11.82 -3.73 -4.09
N TYR A 100 -10.53 -3.45 -3.95
CA TYR A 100 -9.56 -3.63 -5.02
C TYR A 100 -9.46 -5.11 -5.43
N LEU A 101 -9.36 -6.02 -4.48
CA LEU A 101 -9.24 -7.46 -4.75
C LEU A 101 -10.53 -8.01 -5.42
N ILE A 102 -11.71 -7.60 -4.95
CA ILE A 102 -12.98 -7.99 -5.57
C ILE A 102 -12.99 -7.55 -7.04
N GLN A 103 -12.64 -6.30 -7.32
CA GLN A 103 -12.61 -5.75 -8.68
C GLN A 103 -11.60 -6.50 -9.57
N GLN A 104 -10.38 -6.72 -9.10
CA GLN A 104 -9.33 -7.41 -9.88
C GLN A 104 -9.67 -8.86 -10.16
N ILE A 105 -10.24 -9.58 -9.18
CA ILE A 105 -10.67 -10.97 -9.35
C ILE A 105 -11.86 -11.05 -10.31
N SER A 106 -12.81 -10.10 -10.24
CA SER A 106 -13.92 -10.03 -11.22
C SER A 106 -13.38 -9.90 -12.64
N LEU A 107 -12.49 -8.95 -12.86
CA LEU A 107 -11.87 -8.73 -14.18
C LEU A 107 -11.07 -9.95 -14.68
N LEU A 108 -10.32 -10.61 -13.81
CA LEU A 108 -9.59 -11.84 -14.17
C LEU A 108 -10.55 -12.96 -14.63
N ILE A 109 -11.63 -13.18 -13.90
CA ILE A 109 -12.65 -14.18 -14.24
C ILE A 109 -13.34 -13.81 -15.56
N GLU A 110 -13.75 -12.56 -15.72
CA GLU A 110 -14.45 -12.07 -16.92
C GLU A 110 -13.57 -12.15 -18.16
N ASN A 111 -12.33 -11.68 -18.07
CA ASN A 111 -11.41 -11.62 -19.21
C ASN A 111 -10.94 -13.00 -19.68
N HIS A 112 -10.74 -13.94 -18.76
CA HIS A 112 -10.14 -15.25 -19.07
C HIS A 112 -11.13 -16.42 -19.02
N ASN A 113 -12.33 -16.18 -18.48
CA ASN A 113 -13.35 -17.22 -18.26
C ASN A 113 -12.79 -18.46 -17.51
N VAL A 114 -12.00 -18.21 -16.46
CA VAL A 114 -11.41 -19.23 -15.60
C VAL A 114 -11.64 -18.91 -14.12
N PRO A 115 -11.76 -19.91 -13.25
CA PRO A 115 -11.94 -19.68 -11.82
C PRO A 115 -10.63 -19.26 -11.17
N ILE A 116 -10.74 -18.63 -10.02
CA ILE A 116 -9.62 -18.33 -9.12
C ILE A 116 -9.48 -19.43 -8.08
N THR A 117 -8.25 -19.83 -7.80
CA THR A 117 -7.94 -20.74 -6.70
C THR A 117 -7.30 -19.97 -5.55
N ILE A 118 -7.82 -20.12 -4.34
CA ILE A 118 -7.23 -19.56 -3.12
C ILE A 118 -6.57 -20.68 -2.34
N GLY A 119 -5.32 -20.45 -1.95
CA GLY A 119 -4.52 -21.38 -1.18
C GLY A 119 -3.59 -20.69 -0.19
N VAL A 120 -2.68 -21.45 0.39
CA VAL A 120 -1.66 -20.97 1.32
C VAL A 120 -0.30 -21.06 0.66
N SER A 121 0.39 -19.94 0.59
CA SER A 121 1.69 -19.81 -0.07
C SER A 121 2.82 -20.58 0.63
N LYS A 122 4.01 -20.51 0.05
CA LYS A 122 5.25 -20.97 0.70
C LYS A 122 5.95 -19.84 1.45
N THR A 123 5.48 -18.61 1.34
CA THR A 123 6.10 -17.40 1.90
C THR A 123 5.64 -17.21 3.35
N PRO A 124 6.53 -17.27 4.34
CA PRO A 124 6.15 -17.11 5.74
C PRO A 124 5.81 -15.64 6.04
N ILE A 125 4.91 -15.44 7.00
CA ILE A 125 4.57 -14.12 7.53
C ILE A 125 5.57 -13.77 8.64
N PRO A 126 6.38 -12.70 8.49
CA PRO A 126 7.24 -12.21 9.55
C PRO A 126 6.42 -11.71 10.76
N LEU A 127 6.89 -12.03 11.97
CA LEU A 127 6.23 -11.61 13.20
C LEU A 127 6.01 -10.09 13.27
N HIS A 128 7.01 -9.30 12.83
CA HIS A 128 6.93 -7.83 12.83
C HIS A 128 5.71 -7.30 12.08
N PHE A 129 5.34 -7.92 10.97
CA PHE A 129 4.16 -7.54 10.19
C PHE A 129 2.87 -8.04 10.84
N ALA A 130 2.89 -9.25 11.42
CA ALA A 130 1.75 -9.76 12.18
C ALA A 130 1.40 -8.88 13.39
N MET A 131 2.39 -8.25 14.02
CA MET A 131 2.23 -7.36 15.17
C MET A 131 1.96 -5.89 14.80
N LYS A 132 1.92 -5.55 13.50
CA LYS A 132 1.76 -4.17 12.99
C LYS A 132 2.73 -3.18 13.66
N GLY A 133 4.00 -3.54 13.80
CA GLY A 133 5.04 -2.72 14.42
C GLY A 133 4.94 -2.57 15.95
N LYS A 134 3.92 -3.13 16.60
CA LYS A 134 3.71 -3.05 18.05
C LYS A 134 4.45 -4.17 18.82
N LEU A 135 5.70 -4.43 18.46
CA LEU A 135 6.58 -5.26 19.28
C LEU A 135 7.07 -4.42 20.47
N VAL A 136 6.22 -4.25 21.47
CA VAL A 136 6.62 -3.63 22.73
C VAL A 136 7.26 -4.71 23.58
N ALA A 137 8.60 -4.74 23.61
CA ALA A 137 9.30 -5.42 24.67
C ALA A 137 8.90 -4.75 26.00
N SER A 138 8.27 -5.51 26.88
CA SER A 138 8.04 -5.00 28.23
C SER A 138 9.39 -4.73 28.88
N PRO A 139 9.61 -3.59 29.57
CA PRO A 139 10.90 -3.25 30.15
C PRO A 139 11.42 -4.29 31.17
N ASN A 140 10.59 -5.21 31.60
CA ASN A 140 10.89 -6.22 32.62
C ASN A 140 11.01 -7.64 32.07
N ASN A 141 10.91 -7.87 30.78
CA ASN A 141 11.04 -9.20 30.21
C ASN A 141 12.43 -9.35 29.56
N GLU A 142 13.18 -10.35 30.00
CA GLU A 142 14.48 -10.80 29.46
C GLU A 142 14.39 -11.32 28.01
N ILE A 143 13.68 -10.57 27.12
CA ILE A 143 13.64 -10.89 25.68
C ILE A 143 15.01 -10.75 25.05
N ASP A 144 15.95 -10.05 25.72
CA ASP A 144 17.32 -9.83 25.25
C ASP A 144 18.16 -11.12 25.21
N GLU A 145 17.76 -12.21 25.89
CA GLU A 145 18.52 -13.46 25.89
C GLU A 145 18.27 -14.35 24.65
N PHE A 146 17.14 -14.17 23.95
CA PHE A 146 16.81 -15.00 22.77
C PHE A 146 16.47 -14.14 21.57
N PRO A 147 17.22 -14.27 20.46
CA PRO A 147 16.88 -13.55 19.24
C PRO A 147 15.52 -14.02 18.67
N LEU A 148 14.57 -13.10 18.47
CA LEU A 148 13.24 -13.38 17.92
C LEU A 148 13.28 -14.22 16.63
N ARG A 149 14.35 -14.06 15.82
CA ARG A 149 14.57 -14.83 14.59
C ARG A 149 14.68 -16.35 14.80
N ASP A 150 15.00 -16.79 16.02
CA ASP A 150 15.09 -18.22 16.34
C ASP A 150 13.70 -18.79 16.67
N VAL A 151 12.75 -17.94 17.09
CA VAL A 151 11.39 -18.33 17.48
C VAL A 151 10.37 -18.09 16.37
N PHE A 152 10.57 -17.04 15.58
CA PHE A 152 9.64 -16.63 14.51
C PHE A 152 10.40 -16.28 13.23
N ASP A 153 9.65 -16.20 12.12
CA ASP A 153 10.19 -15.61 10.90
C ASP A 153 10.26 -14.08 11.07
N VAL A 154 11.35 -13.49 10.58
CA VAL A 154 11.61 -12.04 10.60
C VAL A 154 11.65 -11.52 9.16
N PRO A 155 11.47 -10.19 8.93
CA PRO A 155 11.54 -9.63 7.59
C PRO A 155 12.88 -9.95 6.91
N ASP A 156 12.80 -10.43 5.68
CA ASP A 156 13.95 -10.69 4.83
C ASP A 156 13.96 -9.66 3.68
N LEU A 157 14.94 -8.77 3.68
CA LEU A 157 15.06 -7.71 2.69
C LEU A 157 15.22 -8.25 1.25
N SER A 158 15.73 -9.47 1.09
CA SER A 158 15.84 -10.11 -0.23
C SER A 158 14.48 -10.41 -0.86
N THR A 159 13.42 -10.52 -0.06
CA THR A 159 12.05 -10.77 -0.51
C THR A 159 11.18 -9.51 -0.59
N THR A 160 11.71 -8.35 -0.19
CA THR A 160 11.06 -7.04 -0.26
C THR A 160 11.60 -6.17 -1.40
N ASN A 161 12.26 -6.77 -2.38
CA ASN A 161 12.79 -6.07 -3.54
C ASN A 161 11.69 -5.69 -4.55
N ASP A 162 12.04 -4.82 -5.50
CA ASP A 162 11.16 -4.33 -6.55
C ASP A 162 11.37 -5.04 -7.90
N SER A 163 11.90 -6.27 -7.89
CA SER A 163 12.24 -7.00 -9.12
C SER A 163 11.04 -7.23 -10.06
N ILE A 164 9.84 -7.41 -9.51
CA ILE A 164 8.63 -7.62 -10.30
C ILE A 164 8.26 -6.32 -11.01
N VAL A 165 8.12 -5.22 -10.27
CA VAL A 165 7.71 -3.93 -10.84
C VAL A 165 8.76 -3.37 -11.79
N ASN A 166 10.04 -3.65 -11.58
CA ASN A 166 11.14 -3.26 -12.46
C ASN A 166 11.32 -4.20 -13.66
N GLY A 167 10.53 -5.27 -13.76
CA GLY A 167 10.64 -6.24 -14.84
C GLY A 167 11.93 -7.09 -14.83
N THR A 168 12.63 -7.13 -13.71
CA THR A 168 13.89 -7.90 -13.54
C THR A 168 13.68 -9.25 -12.87
N ALA A 169 12.45 -9.54 -12.42
CA ALA A 169 12.11 -10.85 -11.90
C ALA A 169 12.18 -11.92 -13.00
N SER A 170 12.90 -12.99 -12.73
CA SER A 170 13.02 -14.13 -13.63
C SER A 170 12.56 -15.39 -12.92
N PRO A 171 11.25 -15.66 -12.88
CA PRO A 171 10.75 -16.88 -12.26
C PRO A 171 11.31 -18.11 -13.01
N SER A 172 11.57 -19.18 -12.29
CA SER A 172 11.92 -20.45 -12.92
C SER A 172 10.72 -20.99 -13.71
N LYS A 173 10.97 -21.88 -14.70
CA LYS A 173 9.88 -22.50 -15.49
C LYS A 173 8.88 -23.31 -14.62
N GLU A 174 9.26 -23.64 -13.38
CA GLU A 174 8.45 -24.41 -12.45
C GLU A 174 7.67 -23.53 -11.49
N GLU A 175 7.92 -22.20 -11.47
CA GLU A 175 7.26 -21.24 -10.59
C GLU A 175 6.17 -20.47 -11.35
N PRO A 176 5.03 -20.18 -10.70
CA PRO A 176 4.01 -19.34 -11.30
C PRO A 176 4.56 -17.94 -11.62
N SER A 177 4.10 -17.38 -12.71
CA SER A 177 4.34 -15.96 -13.02
C SER A 177 3.61 -15.05 -12.04
N SER A 178 4.10 -13.84 -11.84
CA SER A 178 3.46 -12.92 -10.89
C SER A 178 2.17 -12.32 -11.45
N LEU A 179 1.10 -12.32 -10.62
CA LEU A 179 -0.16 -11.59 -10.88
C LEU A 179 -0.11 -10.14 -10.40
N CYS A 180 0.89 -9.75 -9.62
CA CYS A 180 0.92 -8.43 -8.99
C CYS A 180 2.32 -7.82 -9.09
N LEU A 181 2.39 -6.51 -8.94
CA LEU A 181 3.66 -5.75 -8.98
C LEU A 181 4.49 -5.92 -7.71
N PHE A 182 3.85 -6.25 -6.59
CA PHE A 182 4.48 -6.33 -5.27
C PHE A 182 4.14 -7.64 -4.57
N THR A 183 5.12 -8.27 -3.93
CA THR A 183 4.89 -9.41 -3.04
C THR A 183 4.20 -8.96 -1.75
N ALA A 184 3.55 -9.89 -1.03
CA ALA A 184 2.94 -9.58 0.27
C ALA A 184 3.94 -8.99 1.27
N GLN A 185 5.18 -9.51 1.32
CA GLN A 185 6.22 -8.95 2.21
C GLN A 185 6.64 -7.54 1.80
N ARG A 186 6.72 -7.25 0.49
CA ARG A 186 7.01 -5.89 0.00
C ARG A 186 5.90 -4.91 0.36
N VAL A 187 4.64 -5.35 0.28
CA VAL A 187 3.49 -4.55 0.71
C VAL A 187 3.56 -4.29 2.21
N ASP A 188 3.71 -5.32 3.05
CA ASP A 188 3.81 -5.17 4.51
C ASP A 188 4.96 -4.26 4.94
N TYR A 189 6.12 -4.38 4.27
CA TYR A 189 7.24 -3.49 4.50
C TYR A 189 6.86 -2.02 4.24
N SER A 190 6.19 -1.75 3.12
CA SER A 190 5.73 -0.41 2.79
C SER A 190 4.68 0.13 3.75
N LEU A 191 3.70 -0.70 4.15
CA LEU A 191 2.68 -0.28 5.12
C LEU A 191 3.30 0.08 6.47
N ALA A 192 4.27 -0.71 6.94
CA ALA A 192 5.02 -0.41 8.16
C ALA A 192 5.85 0.88 8.04
N ARG A 193 6.43 1.15 6.87
CA ARG A 193 7.17 2.40 6.61
C ARG A 193 6.25 3.61 6.51
N LEU A 194 5.07 3.47 5.92
CA LEU A 194 4.06 4.55 5.88
C LEU A 194 3.64 4.95 7.29
N ASP A 195 3.25 3.99 8.14
CA ASP A 195 2.91 4.28 9.53
C ASP A 195 4.04 5.02 10.26
N HIS A 196 5.28 4.58 10.08
CA HIS A 196 6.46 5.21 10.67
C HIS A 196 6.69 6.65 10.16
N TYR A 197 6.60 6.89 8.85
CA TYR A 197 6.91 8.21 8.27
C TYR A 197 5.78 9.22 8.47
N THR A 198 4.53 8.76 8.44
CA THR A 198 3.35 9.63 8.42
C THR A 198 2.67 9.77 9.78
N ALA A 199 2.97 8.86 10.71
CA ALA A 199 2.26 8.67 11.98
C ALA A 199 0.75 8.49 11.80
N THR A 200 0.34 7.90 10.66
CA THR A 200 -1.05 7.49 10.40
C THR A 200 -1.11 6.06 9.92
N ASP A 201 -2.12 5.31 10.40
CA ASP A 201 -2.39 3.95 9.94
C ASP A 201 -2.70 3.97 8.43
N PRO A 202 -2.07 3.12 7.61
CA PRO A 202 -2.34 3.04 6.16
C PRO A 202 -3.81 2.87 5.78
N LYS A 203 -4.66 2.36 6.65
CA LYS A 203 -6.12 2.25 6.43
C LYS A 203 -6.84 3.58 6.23
N HIS A 204 -6.22 4.70 6.62
CA HIS A 204 -6.80 6.03 6.46
C HIS A 204 -6.51 6.64 5.08
N PHE A 205 -5.53 6.10 4.35
CA PHE A 205 -5.19 6.60 3.01
C PHE A 205 -6.38 6.46 2.06
N GLN A 206 -6.54 7.48 1.22
CA GLN A 206 -7.62 7.58 0.24
C GLN A 206 -7.06 7.46 -1.19
N ASN A 207 -7.93 7.21 -2.16
CA ASN A 207 -7.55 6.94 -3.54
C ASN A 207 -6.97 8.15 -4.30
N PHE A 208 -7.20 9.38 -3.82
CA PHE A 208 -6.61 10.58 -4.39
C PHE A 208 -5.56 11.14 -3.43
N VAL A 209 -4.30 11.19 -3.89
CA VAL A 209 -3.17 11.60 -3.05
C VAL A 209 -2.60 12.91 -3.52
N LEU A 210 -2.54 13.90 -2.63
CA LEU A 210 -1.89 15.18 -2.83
C LEU A 210 -0.55 15.17 -2.09
N PHE A 211 0.52 15.56 -2.76
CA PHE A 211 1.81 15.80 -2.15
C PHE A 211 2.08 17.30 -2.06
N THR A 212 2.72 17.71 -0.99
CA THR A 212 3.21 19.09 -0.84
C THR A 212 4.48 19.11 -0.01
N ASN A 213 5.20 20.23 -0.10
CA ASN A 213 6.32 20.54 0.80
C ASN A 213 6.10 21.87 1.57
N TYR A 214 4.86 22.38 1.57
CA TYR A 214 4.51 23.64 2.21
C TYR A 214 3.43 23.46 3.27
N GLN A 215 3.67 23.99 4.47
CA GLN A 215 2.68 24.00 5.54
C GLN A 215 1.41 24.78 5.16
N PHE A 216 1.54 25.81 4.34
CA PHE A 216 0.40 26.57 3.83
C PHE A 216 -0.68 25.68 3.20
N TYR A 217 -0.31 24.69 2.38
CA TYR A 217 -1.29 23.78 1.77
C TYR A 217 -1.89 22.78 2.79
N VAL A 218 -1.15 22.43 3.83
CA VAL A 218 -1.71 21.64 4.93
C VAL A 218 -2.81 22.44 5.64
N ASP A 219 -2.53 23.69 5.96
CA ASP A 219 -3.49 24.58 6.66
C ASP A 219 -4.73 24.85 5.79
N GLU A 220 -4.57 24.99 4.47
CA GLU A 220 -5.68 25.12 3.52
C GLU A 220 -6.49 23.83 3.42
N PHE A 221 -5.82 22.67 3.41
CA PHE A 221 -6.50 21.39 3.36
C PHE A 221 -7.31 21.12 4.63
N GLU A 222 -6.79 21.49 5.81
CA GLU A 222 -7.56 21.43 7.06
C GLU A 222 -8.79 22.35 7.00
N ARG A 223 -8.66 23.58 6.47
CA ARG A 223 -9.80 24.50 6.28
C ARG A 223 -10.83 23.94 5.31
N PHE A 224 -10.37 23.36 4.20
CA PHE A 224 -11.25 22.70 3.24
C PHE A 224 -11.99 21.52 3.89
N ALA A 225 -11.28 20.66 4.62
CA ALA A 225 -11.86 19.51 5.30
C ALA A 225 -12.96 19.93 6.29
N ARG A 226 -12.73 20.98 7.09
CA ARG A 226 -13.76 21.52 7.99
C ARG A 226 -15.00 22.01 7.25
N LYS A 227 -14.85 22.69 6.11
CA LYS A 227 -15.98 23.10 5.27
C LYS A 227 -16.73 21.91 4.71
N ALA A 228 -15.99 20.89 4.23
CA ALA A 228 -16.54 19.68 3.67
C ALA A 228 -17.34 18.86 4.70
N LEU A 229 -16.83 18.73 5.94
CA LEU A 229 -17.54 18.03 7.03
C LEU A 229 -18.79 18.75 7.50
N ASN A 230 -18.94 20.06 7.23
CA ASN A 230 -20.16 20.81 7.50
C ASN A 230 -21.24 20.63 6.41
N ASN A 231 -20.85 20.16 5.24
CA ASN A 231 -21.75 19.97 4.12
C ASN A 231 -22.13 18.48 4.01
N SER A 232 -23.34 18.13 4.41
CA SER A 232 -23.85 16.74 4.35
C SER A 232 -23.89 16.17 2.92
N GLU A 233 -23.92 17.03 1.88
CA GLU A 233 -23.93 16.60 0.49
C GLU A 233 -22.52 16.30 -0.05
N SER A 234 -21.47 16.65 0.69
CA SER A 234 -20.07 16.44 0.28
C SER A 234 -19.67 14.95 0.21
N GLY A 235 -20.36 14.10 0.97
CA GLY A 235 -20.07 12.68 1.11
C GLY A 235 -18.79 12.37 1.93
N TYR A 236 -18.15 13.38 2.53
CA TYR A 236 -17.04 13.17 3.45
C TYR A 236 -17.55 12.86 4.87
N GLU A 237 -16.90 11.89 5.52
CA GLU A 237 -17.35 11.34 6.80
C GLU A 237 -16.47 11.79 7.97
N SER A 238 -15.15 11.85 7.75
CA SER A 238 -14.20 12.23 8.80
C SER A 238 -12.93 12.84 8.23
N PHE A 239 -12.17 13.50 9.10
CA PHE A 239 -10.82 13.97 8.81
C PHE A 239 -9.86 13.41 9.84
N VAL A 240 -8.75 12.80 9.36
CA VAL A 240 -7.73 12.16 10.19
C VAL A 240 -6.41 12.86 10.00
N GLY A 241 -5.74 13.21 11.09
CA GLY A 241 -4.39 13.76 11.12
C GLY A 241 -3.38 12.79 11.75
N PRO A 242 -2.11 13.24 11.93
CA PRO A 242 -1.07 12.48 12.58
C PRO A 242 -1.50 11.91 13.95
N GLU A 243 -0.88 10.80 14.37
CA GLU A 243 -1.25 10.02 15.56
C GLU A 243 -2.68 9.44 15.49
N ASN A 244 -3.22 9.33 14.26
CA ASN A 244 -4.58 8.85 13.98
C ASN A 244 -5.67 9.68 14.68
N SER A 245 -5.41 10.99 14.90
CA SER A 245 -6.40 11.91 15.45
C SER A 245 -7.55 12.11 14.46
N GLU A 246 -8.75 11.66 14.81
CA GLU A 246 -9.91 11.66 13.91
C GLU A 246 -11.00 12.60 14.43
N ILE A 247 -11.54 13.43 13.54
CA ILE A 247 -12.70 14.28 13.80
C ILE A 247 -13.82 14.00 12.79
N PHE A 248 -15.07 14.10 13.27
CA PHE A 248 -16.29 13.85 12.48
C PHE A 248 -17.13 15.12 12.26
N SER A 249 -16.71 16.24 12.81
CA SER A 249 -17.39 17.52 12.65
C SER A 249 -16.39 18.67 12.64
N SER A 250 -16.78 19.76 11.98
CA SER A 250 -15.95 20.97 11.86
C SER A 250 -15.65 21.69 13.19
N ASN A 251 -16.52 21.49 14.19
CA ASN A 251 -16.41 22.15 15.49
C ASN A 251 -15.43 21.43 16.43
N SER A 252 -14.97 20.22 16.05
CA SER A 252 -13.97 19.47 16.82
C SER A 252 -12.59 20.07 16.62
N GLU A 253 -11.81 20.19 17.68
CA GLU A 253 -10.39 20.52 17.56
C GLU A 253 -9.64 19.30 17.03
N ILE A 254 -8.73 19.52 16.08
CA ILE A 254 -7.78 18.49 15.64
C ILE A 254 -6.65 18.50 16.68
N PRO A 255 -6.48 17.39 17.42
CA PRO A 255 -5.37 17.30 18.37
C PRO A 255 -4.04 17.51 17.62
N LYS A 256 -3.21 18.42 18.12
CA LYS A 256 -1.87 18.60 17.56
C LYS A 256 -0.97 17.50 18.12
N PRO A 257 -0.23 16.79 17.28
CA PRO A 257 0.70 15.78 17.76
C PRO A 257 1.80 16.44 18.59
N ASN A 258 2.31 15.74 19.59
CA ASN A 258 3.43 16.23 20.41
C ASN A 258 4.69 16.48 19.57
N LYS A 259 4.87 15.69 18.53
CA LYS A 259 5.96 15.81 17.56
C LYS A 259 5.44 15.44 16.18
N LEU A 260 5.63 16.33 15.21
CA LEU A 260 5.31 16.02 13.82
C LEU A 260 6.22 14.88 13.33
N PRO A 261 5.66 13.89 12.62
CA PRO A 261 6.43 12.87 11.92
C PRO A 261 7.22 13.49 10.76
N GLN A 262 8.07 12.69 10.12
CA GLN A 262 8.90 13.17 9.02
C GLN A 262 8.07 13.61 7.81
N MET A 263 6.97 12.91 7.53
CA MET A 263 6.07 13.15 6.40
C MET A 263 4.61 13.11 6.87
N PRO A 264 4.15 14.11 7.65
CA PRO A 264 2.81 14.08 8.21
C PRO A 264 1.74 13.94 7.12
N SER A 265 0.78 13.05 7.36
CA SER A 265 -0.34 12.80 6.44
C SER A 265 -1.66 13.21 7.05
N TYR A 266 -2.57 13.65 6.19
CA TYR A 266 -3.90 14.13 6.52
C TYR A 266 -4.90 13.50 5.57
N HIS A 267 -6.00 12.96 6.08
CA HIS A 267 -6.95 12.17 5.29
C HIS A 267 -8.36 12.71 5.46
N LEU A 268 -8.95 13.21 4.39
CA LEU A 268 -10.35 13.56 4.32
C LEU A 268 -11.09 12.39 3.69
N LYS A 269 -11.79 11.64 4.54
CA LYS A 269 -12.27 10.28 4.23
C LYS A 269 -13.66 10.24 3.63
N LYS A 270 -13.82 9.31 2.69
CA LYS A 270 -15.10 8.77 2.23
C LYS A 270 -15.17 7.28 2.50
N SER A 271 -16.38 6.73 2.72
CA SER A 271 -16.61 5.30 2.98
C SER A 271 -16.14 4.38 1.85
N ASP A 272 -16.22 4.87 0.61
CA ASP A 272 -15.78 4.15 -0.59
C ASP A 272 -14.27 4.25 -0.88
N GLY A 273 -13.50 4.95 -0.02
CA GLY A 273 -12.08 5.21 -0.20
C GLY A 273 -11.75 6.31 -1.22
N ASN A 274 -12.76 6.93 -1.88
CA ASN A 274 -12.57 7.98 -2.88
C ASN A 274 -12.45 9.40 -2.27
N GLY A 275 -11.96 9.48 -1.06
CA GLY A 275 -11.57 10.72 -0.43
C GLY A 275 -10.19 11.20 -0.86
N ILE A 276 -9.62 12.12 -0.09
CA ILE A 276 -8.35 12.78 -0.40
C ILE A 276 -7.36 12.55 0.75
N THR A 277 -6.15 12.11 0.42
CA THR A 277 -5.01 12.12 1.33
C THR A 277 -4.04 13.22 0.92
N LEU A 278 -3.62 14.08 1.86
CA LEU A 278 -2.53 15.02 1.66
C LEU A 278 -1.33 14.58 2.49
N VAL A 279 -0.15 14.52 1.85
CA VAL A 279 1.12 14.17 2.49
C VAL A 279 2.10 15.33 2.35
N ASN A 280 2.57 15.86 3.47
CA ASN A 280 3.67 16.81 3.47
C ASN A 280 4.99 16.04 3.44
N ILE A 281 5.58 15.93 2.26
CA ILE A 281 6.80 15.13 2.04
C ILE A 281 8.09 15.86 2.41
N GLY A 282 8.00 17.14 2.82
CA GLY A 282 9.19 17.98 3.00
C GLY A 282 9.89 18.28 1.66
N VAL A 283 11.16 18.60 1.71
CA VAL A 283 11.93 19.08 0.56
C VAL A 283 12.87 18.01 0.03
N GLY A 284 12.94 17.90 -1.28
CA GLY A 284 13.94 17.13 -2.01
C GLY A 284 13.39 15.88 -2.71
N PRO A 285 14.03 15.46 -3.82
CA PRO A 285 13.58 14.34 -4.66
C PRO A 285 13.66 13.00 -3.94
N SER A 286 14.59 12.81 -3.03
CA SER A 286 14.71 11.57 -2.24
C SER A 286 13.52 11.36 -1.32
N ASN A 287 12.97 12.42 -0.72
CA ASN A 287 11.76 12.34 0.09
C ASN A 287 10.55 12.01 -0.78
N ALA A 288 10.44 12.64 -1.96
CA ALA A 288 9.39 12.34 -2.92
C ALA A 288 9.45 10.85 -3.33
N LYS A 289 10.63 10.35 -3.70
CA LYS A 289 10.81 8.92 -4.02
C LYS A 289 10.40 8.02 -2.87
N THR A 290 10.88 8.26 -1.66
CA THR A 290 10.52 7.46 -0.49
C THR A 290 9.02 7.42 -0.24
N ALA A 291 8.33 8.57 -0.31
CA ALA A 291 6.89 8.63 -0.12
C ALA A 291 6.14 7.87 -1.22
N THR A 292 6.49 8.10 -2.49
CA THR A 292 5.82 7.46 -3.62
C THR A 292 6.05 5.95 -3.67
N ASP A 293 7.26 5.47 -3.39
CA ASP A 293 7.59 4.04 -3.33
C ASP A 293 6.71 3.27 -2.32
N HIS A 294 6.43 3.89 -1.18
CA HIS A 294 5.61 3.24 -0.17
C HIS A 294 4.11 3.41 -0.41
N ILE A 295 3.67 4.57 -0.92
CA ILE A 295 2.26 4.82 -1.26
C ILE A 295 1.82 3.98 -2.48
N ALA A 296 2.74 3.65 -3.39
CA ALA A 296 2.44 2.85 -4.58
C ALA A 296 1.76 1.51 -4.25
N VAL A 297 2.09 0.88 -3.11
CA VAL A 297 1.47 -0.40 -2.71
C VAL A 297 -0.01 -0.26 -2.35
N LEU A 298 -0.47 0.95 -2.00
CA LEU A 298 -1.88 1.27 -1.75
C LEU A 298 -2.67 1.47 -3.04
N ARG A 299 -1.99 1.61 -4.17
CA ARG A 299 -2.58 1.72 -5.52
C ARG A 299 -3.59 2.86 -5.64
N PRO A 300 -3.22 4.10 -5.28
CA PRO A 300 -4.11 5.25 -5.44
C PRO A 300 -4.48 5.44 -6.91
N GLN A 301 -5.68 5.97 -7.17
CA GLN A 301 -6.16 6.25 -8.52
C GLN A 301 -5.40 7.40 -9.18
N ALA A 302 -5.06 8.42 -8.40
CA ALA A 302 -4.28 9.55 -8.86
C ALA A 302 -3.48 10.18 -7.74
N TRP A 303 -2.33 10.74 -8.10
CA TRP A 303 -1.53 11.58 -7.23
C TRP A 303 -1.10 12.87 -7.94
N LEU A 304 -1.05 13.94 -7.18
CA LEU A 304 -0.72 15.28 -7.67
C LEU A 304 0.23 15.97 -6.70
N MET A 305 1.28 16.59 -7.22
CA MET A 305 2.17 17.45 -6.44
C MET A 305 1.67 18.91 -6.48
N LEU A 306 1.47 19.49 -5.30
CA LEU A 306 1.14 20.90 -5.10
C LEU A 306 2.36 21.66 -4.58
N GLY A 307 2.74 22.72 -5.25
CA GLY A 307 3.90 23.51 -4.85
C GLY A 307 3.90 24.92 -5.44
N HIS A 308 4.97 25.64 -5.17
CA HIS A 308 5.20 26.96 -5.75
C HIS A 308 6.30 26.87 -6.81
N CYS A 309 6.17 27.68 -7.85
CA CYS A 309 7.21 27.84 -8.85
C CYS A 309 7.44 29.33 -9.16
N ALA A 310 8.60 29.66 -9.68
CA ALA A 310 8.87 30.98 -10.17
C ALA A 310 8.28 31.18 -11.58
N GLY A 311 7.68 32.35 -11.84
CA GLY A 311 7.30 32.77 -13.17
C GLY A 311 8.52 33.22 -13.95
N LEU A 312 8.76 32.65 -15.14
CA LEU A 312 9.88 32.99 -16.00
C LEU A 312 9.48 33.97 -17.14
N ARG A 313 8.19 34.18 -17.35
CA ARG A 313 7.66 35.05 -18.41
C ARG A 313 7.14 36.35 -17.81
N ASN A 314 7.38 37.48 -18.50
CA ASN A 314 6.90 38.82 -18.09
C ASN A 314 5.37 38.93 -18.01
N SER A 315 4.62 38.01 -18.65
CA SER A 315 3.16 37.93 -18.60
C SER A 315 2.64 37.22 -17.35
N GLN A 316 3.49 36.49 -16.64
CA GLN A 316 3.09 35.76 -15.44
C GLN A 316 3.03 36.66 -14.22
N ARG A 317 2.02 36.48 -13.40
CA ARG A 317 1.77 37.26 -12.19
C ARG A 317 1.72 36.35 -10.97
N LEU A 318 1.89 36.94 -9.81
CA LEU A 318 1.68 36.20 -8.54
C LEU A 318 0.21 35.73 -8.44
N GLY A 319 0.01 34.46 -8.20
CA GLY A 319 -1.30 33.81 -8.15
C GLY A 319 -1.68 33.07 -9.44
N ASP A 320 -0.91 33.19 -10.52
CA ASP A 320 -1.16 32.38 -11.71
C ASP A 320 -0.91 30.89 -11.43
N PHE A 321 -1.75 30.02 -11.97
CA PHE A 321 -1.54 28.59 -11.94
C PHE A 321 -0.58 28.15 -13.06
N VAL A 322 0.34 27.27 -12.73
CA VAL A 322 1.20 26.58 -13.70
C VAL A 322 0.88 25.09 -13.67
N LEU A 323 0.28 24.61 -14.75
CA LEU A 323 0.00 23.19 -14.93
C LEU A 323 1.13 22.57 -15.75
N ALA A 324 1.91 21.68 -15.12
CA ALA A 324 3.04 21.04 -15.78
C ALA A 324 2.58 19.93 -16.71
N HIS A 325 2.89 20.04 -18.00
CA HIS A 325 2.64 18.98 -18.99
C HIS A 325 3.67 17.86 -18.94
N ALA A 326 4.93 18.21 -18.65
CA ALA A 326 6.02 17.25 -18.54
C ALA A 326 7.18 17.84 -17.74
N TYR A 327 8.02 16.97 -17.20
CA TYR A 327 9.22 17.34 -16.46
C TYR A 327 10.47 16.82 -17.16
N LEU A 328 11.46 17.69 -17.36
CA LEU A 328 12.83 17.28 -17.61
C LEU A 328 13.52 17.07 -16.27
N ARG A 329 14.22 15.94 -16.12
CA ARG A 329 14.84 15.56 -14.85
C ARG A 329 16.35 15.81 -14.91
N GLU A 330 16.83 16.59 -13.96
CA GLU A 330 18.27 16.73 -13.67
C GLU A 330 18.56 16.38 -12.20
N ASP A 331 17.67 15.60 -11.59
CA ASP A 331 17.71 15.23 -10.18
C ASP A 331 18.62 14.02 -9.88
N LYS A 332 19.05 13.28 -10.91
CA LYS A 332 19.93 12.10 -10.79
C LYS A 332 19.31 10.91 -10.01
N VAL A 333 17.99 10.85 -9.89
CA VAL A 333 17.30 9.80 -9.13
C VAL A 333 16.95 8.61 -9.99
N LEU A 334 16.56 8.82 -11.26
CA LEU A 334 16.12 7.77 -12.19
C LEU A 334 16.97 7.71 -13.48
N ASP A 335 18.23 8.13 -13.42
CA ASP A 335 19.08 8.26 -14.60
C ASP A 335 19.37 6.93 -15.31
N GLU A 336 19.36 5.81 -14.57
CA GLU A 336 19.56 4.48 -15.13
C GLU A 336 18.31 3.96 -15.86
N ASP A 337 17.12 4.37 -15.43
CA ASP A 337 15.86 3.90 -15.99
C ASP A 337 15.41 4.72 -17.20
N LEU A 338 15.68 6.04 -17.17
CA LEU A 338 15.23 6.98 -18.20
C LEU A 338 16.26 8.09 -18.41
N PRO A 339 16.77 8.29 -19.65
CA PRO A 339 17.70 9.37 -19.93
C PRO A 339 17.16 10.74 -19.51
N SER A 340 18.01 11.59 -18.91
CA SER A 340 17.61 12.86 -18.30
C SER A 340 16.99 13.87 -19.29
N TRP A 341 17.27 13.73 -20.59
CA TRP A 341 16.73 14.57 -21.65
C TRP A 341 15.32 14.18 -22.13
N VAL A 342 14.82 13.01 -21.70
CA VAL A 342 13.45 12.55 -22.03
C VAL A 342 12.46 13.19 -21.06
N PRO A 343 11.48 14.00 -21.56
CA PRO A 343 10.45 14.56 -20.69
C PRO A 343 9.53 13.45 -20.14
N VAL A 344 9.21 13.51 -18.86
CA VAL A 344 8.22 12.63 -18.23
C VAL A 344 6.86 13.35 -18.27
N PRO A 345 5.89 12.92 -19.09
CA PRO A 345 4.60 13.58 -19.20
C PRO A 345 3.68 13.23 -18.01
N ALA A 346 2.73 14.12 -17.75
CA ALA A 346 1.59 13.83 -16.90
C ALA A 346 0.64 12.84 -17.61
N LEU A 347 -0.21 12.15 -16.84
CA LEU A 347 -1.30 11.35 -17.42
C LEU A 347 -2.32 12.27 -18.10
N ALA A 348 -2.72 11.94 -19.33
CA ALA A 348 -3.60 12.78 -20.13
C ALA A 348 -4.95 13.03 -19.45
N GLU A 349 -5.52 12.01 -18.80
CA GLU A 349 -6.81 12.10 -18.10
C GLU A 349 -6.74 13.05 -16.91
N VAL A 350 -5.64 13.04 -16.15
CA VAL A 350 -5.40 13.95 -15.02
C VAL A 350 -5.18 15.36 -15.54
N GLN A 351 -4.43 15.52 -16.63
CA GLN A 351 -4.20 16.81 -17.28
C GLN A 351 -5.50 17.49 -17.70
N ILE A 352 -6.39 16.76 -18.41
CA ILE A 352 -7.69 17.24 -18.86
C ILE A 352 -8.57 17.65 -17.66
N ALA A 353 -8.61 16.82 -16.63
CA ALA A 353 -9.40 17.10 -15.42
C ALA A 353 -8.92 18.37 -14.70
N LEU A 354 -7.61 18.60 -14.63
CA LEU A 354 -7.03 19.78 -14.01
C LEU A 354 -7.27 21.03 -14.85
N GLU A 355 -7.17 20.95 -16.18
CA GLU A 355 -7.50 22.07 -17.10
C GLU A 355 -8.97 22.50 -16.93
N GLN A 356 -9.89 21.54 -16.83
CA GLN A 356 -11.29 21.84 -16.57
C GLN A 356 -11.48 22.50 -15.20
N ALA A 357 -10.88 21.96 -14.15
CA ALA A 357 -11.00 22.52 -12.80
C ALA A 357 -10.46 23.94 -12.70
N VAL A 358 -9.37 24.27 -13.42
CA VAL A 358 -8.83 25.65 -13.45
C VAL A 358 -9.69 26.60 -14.29
N ALA A 359 -10.36 26.10 -15.33
CA ALA A 359 -11.26 26.91 -16.15
C ALA A 359 -12.53 27.37 -15.41
N ASP A 360 -12.91 26.65 -14.34
CA ASP A 360 -14.09 26.94 -13.53
C ASP A 360 -13.82 27.95 -12.39
N ILE A 361 -12.56 28.39 -12.19
CA ILE A 361 -12.13 29.36 -11.16
C ILE A 361 -11.92 30.74 -11.79
#